data_4875a21c7870df8d9099bec1b719460b
#
_entry.id   4875a21c7870df8d9099bec1b719460b
#
_cell.length_a   1.000
_cell.length_b   1.000
_cell.length_c   1.000
_cell.angle_alpha   90.00
_cell.angle_beta   90.00
_cell.angle_gamma   90.00
#
_symmetry.space_group_name_H-M   'P 1'
#
loop_
_entity.id
_entity.type
_entity.pdbx_description
1 polymer ?
#
loop_
_entity_poly.entity_id
_entity_poly.type
_entity_poly.pdbx_seq_one_letter_code
_entity_poly.pdbx_strand_id
1 'polypeptide(L)'
;MNTIKTLLLSSLSIFTIVTANAQSFKEPVAFKLKNGMNIIVSENDRSPKAYASFTLDAKDFEGKKDGIVELLNAVLNENVAKNSNLSFKDNSGKLAVATASLDEELSGMAALIQHASINQQNFNTAKAKLLTSLKAKDYDYDQSVNEESISALSLSDVKAFYAQVSPEKTYLTIAGDVELNNAKASAKKAFGNWSTYSHQESSILTK
;
A
#
# COMPACT_ATOMS: atom_id res chain seq x y z
N MET A 1 84.14 3.06 -20.95
CA MET A 1 83.19 4.19 -20.83
C MET A 1 81.88 3.76 -21.47
N ASN A 2 80.99 3.23 -20.65
CA ASN A 2 79.72 2.64 -21.10
C ASN A 2 78.58 3.55 -20.68
N THR A 3 77.97 4.17 -21.66
CA THR A 3 76.74 4.96 -21.43
C THR A 3 75.53 4.02 -21.45
N ILE A 4 74.97 3.82 -20.28
CA ILE A 4 73.72 3.07 -20.10
C ILE A 4 72.55 3.99 -20.54
N LYS A 5 71.94 3.64 -21.66
CA LYS A 5 70.72 4.28 -22.09
C LYS A 5 69.53 3.71 -21.24
N THR A 6 69.08 4.52 -20.34
CA THR A 6 67.88 4.21 -19.58
C THR A 6 66.65 4.42 -20.45
N LEU A 7 65.97 3.34 -20.82
CA LEU A 7 64.70 3.36 -21.53
C LEU A 7 63.59 3.59 -20.50
N LEU A 8 63.07 4.78 -20.46
CA LEU A 8 61.85 5.10 -19.69
C LEU A 8 60.64 4.58 -20.48
N LEU A 9 60.15 3.43 -20.10
CA LEU A 9 58.81 2.99 -20.51
C LEU A 9 57.78 3.79 -19.71
N SER A 10 57.23 4.82 -20.32
CA SER A 10 56.05 5.48 -19.84
C SER A 10 54.84 4.58 -20.10
N SER A 11 54.43 3.82 -19.12
CA SER A 11 53.15 3.12 -19.14
C SER A 11 52.03 4.14 -19.04
N LEU A 12 51.48 4.50 -20.19
CA LEU A 12 50.26 5.30 -20.29
C LEU A 12 49.09 4.44 -19.80
N SER A 13 48.81 4.51 -18.50
CA SER A 13 47.62 3.92 -17.91
C SER A 13 46.41 4.70 -18.44
N ILE A 14 45.76 4.14 -19.45
CA ILE A 14 44.45 4.63 -19.89
C ILE A 14 43.47 4.28 -18.77
N PHE A 15 43.22 5.24 -17.88
CA PHE A 15 42.08 5.22 -16.99
C PHE A 15 40.82 5.34 -17.87
N THR A 16 40.23 4.22 -18.25
CA THR A 16 38.87 4.20 -18.74
C THR A 16 37.99 4.59 -17.53
N ILE A 17 37.61 5.85 -17.49
CA ILE A 17 36.54 6.33 -16.63
C ILE A 17 35.27 5.62 -17.11
N VAL A 18 34.96 4.49 -16.53
CA VAL A 18 33.62 3.92 -16.61
C VAL A 18 32.74 4.94 -15.90
N THR A 19 32.15 5.84 -16.67
CA THR A 19 30.99 6.60 -16.19
C THR A 19 29.92 5.57 -15.88
N ALA A 20 29.88 5.09 -14.65
CA ALA A 20 28.71 4.46 -14.11
C ALA A 20 27.60 5.51 -14.29
N ASN A 21 26.74 5.30 -15.29
CA ASN A 21 25.47 6.00 -15.34
C ASN A 21 24.74 5.58 -14.05
N ALA A 22 24.98 6.33 -12.98
CA ALA A 22 24.09 6.31 -11.83
C ALA A 22 22.75 6.75 -12.40
N GLN A 23 21.88 5.76 -12.68
CA GLN A 23 20.51 6.02 -13.08
C GLN A 23 19.98 7.02 -12.06
N SER A 24 19.69 8.24 -12.51
CA SER A 24 19.21 9.31 -11.66
C SER A 24 17.90 8.83 -11.05
N PHE A 25 17.94 8.52 -9.78
CA PHE A 25 16.73 8.22 -9.01
C PHE A 25 15.87 9.48 -9.07
N LYS A 26 14.74 9.41 -9.76
CA LYS A 26 13.79 10.52 -9.75
C LYS A 26 13.24 10.64 -8.33
N GLU A 27 13.33 11.83 -7.76
CA GLU A 27 12.78 12.08 -6.44
C GLU A 27 11.27 11.82 -6.43
N PRO A 28 10.72 11.18 -5.38
CA PRO A 28 9.29 11.00 -5.24
C PRO A 28 8.56 12.35 -5.23
N VAL A 29 7.46 12.43 -5.93
CA VAL A 29 6.60 13.63 -5.97
C VAL A 29 5.35 13.40 -5.14
N ALA A 30 5.12 14.27 -4.16
CA ALA A 30 3.93 14.27 -3.33
C ALA A 30 2.95 15.35 -3.78
N PHE A 31 1.64 15.05 -3.76
CA PHE A 31 0.56 16.00 -3.99
C PHE A 31 -0.69 15.57 -3.24
N LYS A 32 -1.67 16.47 -3.14
CA LYS A 32 -2.94 16.22 -2.45
C LYS A 32 -4.10 16.27 -3.45
N LEU A 33 -5.03 15.30 -3.38
CA LEU A 33 -6.30 15.35 -4.09
C LEU A 33 -7.24 16.40 -3.45
N LYS A 34 -8.26 16.80 -4.18
CA LYS A 34 -9.25 17.79 -3.67
C LYS A 34 -9.99 17.31 -2.42
N ASN A 35 -10.16 15.99 -2.25
CA ASN A 35 -10.78 15.38 -1.09
C ASN A 35 -9.84 15.20 0.11
N GLY A 36 -8.63 15.73 0.04
CA GLY A 36 -7.67 15.69 1.14
C GLY A 36 -6.70 14.52 1.15
N MET A 37 -6.88 13.51 0.28
CA MET A 37 -5.98 12.35 0.22
C MET A 37 -4.59 12.73 -0.26
N ASN A 38 -3.55 12.30 0.45
CA ASN A 38 -2.16 12.48 0.04
C ASN A 38 -1.75 11.37 -0.93
N ILE A 39 -1.09 11.76 -2.02
CA ILE A 39 -0.58 10.85 -3.04
C ILE A 39 0.92 11.05 -3.16
N ILE A 40 1.68 9.95 -3.20
CA ILE A 40 3.12 9.94 -3.42
C ILE A 40 3.40 9.11 -4.68
N VAL A 41 4.13 9.65 -5.63
CA VAL A 41 4.54 8.94 -6.85
C VAL A 41 6.04 8.84 -6.91
N SER A 42 6.56 7.61 -7.10
CA SER A 42 7.98 7.31 -7.25
C SER A 42 8.21 6.56 -8.57
N GLU A 43 8.69 7.27 -9.58
CA GLU A 43 8.98 6.69 -10.89
C GLU A 43 10.25 5.82 -10.84
N ASN A 44 10.17 4.59 -11.36
CA ASN A 44 11.29 3.66 -11.42
C ASN A 44 11.09 2.64 -12.56
N ASP A 45 11.85 2.75 -13.61
CA ASP A 45 11.76 1.97 -14.86
C ASP A 45 12.54 0.63 -14.84
N ARG A 46 13.05 0.19 -13.70
CA ARG A 46 13.87 -1.03 -13.59
C ARG A 46 13.10 -2.33 -13.84
N SER A 47 11.79 -2.31 -13.77
CA SER A 47 10.92 -3.46 -13.98
C SER A 47 9.60 -2.99 -14.55
N PRO A 48 9.01 -3.67 -15.55
CA PRO A 48 7.73 -3.29 -16.17
C PRO A 48 6.55 -3.57 -15.23
N LYS A 49 6.67 -3.15 -13.97
CA LYS A 49 5.67 -3.34 -12.92
C LYS A 49 5.38 -2.02 -12.23
N ALA A 50 4.11 -1.84 -11.94
CA ALA A 50 3.60 -0.80 -11.07
C ALA A 50 3.17 -1.39 -9.72
N TYR A 51 3.42 -0.65 -8.67
CA TYR A 51 3.06 -0.97 -7.31
C TYR A 51 2.18 0.15 -6.76
N ALA A 52 1.14 -0.20 -6.05
CA ALA A 52 0.36 0.76 -5.28
C ALA A 52 0.25 0.29 -3.82
N SER A 53 0.36 1.24 -2.89
CA SER A 53 0.14 1.01 -1.47
C SER A 53 -0.81 2.05 -0.93
N PHE A 54 -2.03 1.62 -0.59
CA PHE A 54 -2.97 2.41 0.20
C PHE A 54 -2.64 2.23 1.67
N THR A 55 -2.46 3.30 2.42
CA THR A 55 -2.02 3.22 3.82
C THR A 55 -2.91 4.05 4.72
N LEU A 56 -3.31 3.47 5.87
CA LEU A 56 -4.01 4.15 6.94
C LEU A 56 -2.99 4.93 7.80
N ASP A 57 -3.22 6.21 8.02
CA ASP A 57 -2.47 6.93 9.05
C ASP A 57 -3.05 6.61 10.42
N ALA A 58 -2.50 5.57 11.04
CA ALA A 58 -3.04 4.99 12.27
C ALA A 58 -3.02 5.95 13.48
N LYS A 59 -2.33 7.09 13.38
CA LYS A 59 -2.29 8.11 14.45
C LYS A 59 -3.59 8.92 14.55
N ASP A 60 -4.32 8.99 13.44
CA ASP A 60 -5.51 9.85 13.32
C ASP A 60 -6.83 9.15 13.68
N PHE A 61 -6.77 7.87 14.11
CA PHE A 61 -7.97 7.10 14.45
C PHE A 61 -8.25 7.11 15.95
N GLU A 62 -9.44 7.59 16.32
CA GLU A 62 -9.90 7.63 17.71
C GLU A 62 -10.35 6.25 18.20
N GLY A 63 -10.11 5.96 19.49
CA GLY A 63 -10.59 4.74 20.14
C GLY A 63 -10.03 3.45 19.52
N LYS A 64 -8.82 3.51 18.96
CA LYS A 64 -8.15 2.35 18.35
C LYS A 64 -7.93 1.27 19.40
N LYS A 65 -8.60 0.13 19.23
CA LYS A 65 -8.38 -1.09 20.03
C LYS A 65 -7.24 -1.92 19.42
N ASP A 66 -6.51 -2.64 20.28
CA ASP A 66 -5.46 -3.55 19.84
C ASP A 66 -6.02 -4.62 18.88
N GLY A 67 -5.33 -4.83 17.76
CA GLY A 67 -5.72 -5.78 16.73
C GLY A 67 -6.85 -5.32 15.79
N ILE A 68 -7.40 -4.10 15.94
CA ILE A 68 -8.53 -3.64 15.11
C ILE A 68 -8.12 -3.46 13.65
N VAL A 69 -6.89 -3.00 13.38
CA VAL A 69 -6.36 -2.82 12.03
C VAL A 69 -6.17 -4.17 11.35
N GLU A 70 -5.59 -5.14 12.08
CA GLU A 70 -5.34 -6.49 11.61
C GLU A 70 -6.67 -7.21 11.30
N LEU A 71 -7.66 -7.04 12.16
CA LEU A 71 -8.98 -7.63 11.92
C LEU A 71 -9.72 -6.95 10.77
N LEU A 72 -9.63 -5.62 10.62
CA LEU A 72 -10.17 -4.92 9.45
C LEU A 72 -9.49 -5.43 8.17
N ASN A 73 -8.17 -5.53 8.14
CA ASN A 73 -7.42 -6.07 7.00
C ASN A 73 -7.86 -7.49 6.64
N ALA A 74 -8.05 -8.34 7.65
CA ALA A 74 -8.55 -9.70 7.44
C ALA A 74 -9.96 -9.69 6.82
N VAL A 75 -10.86 -8.79 7.27
CA VAL A 75 -12.20 -8.62 6.69
C VAL A 75 -12.14 -8.06 5.26
N LEU A 76 -11.26 -7.09 5.00
CA LEU A 76 -11.04 -6.58 3.64
C LEU A 76 -10.54 -7.67 2.70
N ASN A 77 -9.62 -8.53 3.15
CA ASN A 77 -9.13 -9.67 2.37
C ASN A 77 -10.23 -10.69 2.04
N GLU A 78 -11.29 -10.83 2.85
CA GLU A 78 -12.45 -11.67 2.47
C GLU A 78 -13.27 -11.08 1.30
N ASN A 79 -13.07 -9.80 0.98
CA ASN A 79 -13.69 -9.12 -0.16
C ASN A 79 -12.80 -9.14 -1.42
N VAL A 80 -11.53 -9.53 -1.29
CA VAL A 80 -10.60 -9.58 -2.42
C VAL A 80 -10.90 -10.80 -3.29
N ALA A 81 -10.96 -10.62 -4.61
CA ALA A 81 -11.12 -11.73 -5.55
C ALA A 81 -9.93 -12.69 -5.46
N LYS A 82 -10.19 -14.01 -5.55
CA LYS A 82 -9.16 -15.07 -5.38
C LYS A 82 -7.93 -14.93 -6.26
N ASN A 83 -8.09 -14.34 -7.44
CA ASN A 83 -7.00 -14.16 -8.43
C ASN A 83 -6.45 -12.72 -8.45
N SER A 84 -6.80 -11.90 -7.48
CA SER A 84 -6.31 -10.51 -7.41
C SER A 84 -4.90 -10.47 -6.85
N ASN A 85 -4.12 -9.49 -7.34
CA ASN A 85 -2.81 -9.12 -6.78
C ASN A 85 -2.92 -8.13 -5.62
N LEU A 86 -4.13 -7.89 -5.12
CA LEU A 86 -4.42 -7.02 -3.98
C LEU A 86 -4.39 -7.82 -2.67
N SER A 87 -3.75 -7.28 -1.66
CA SER A 87 -3.77 -7.85 -0.31
C SER A 87 -3.69 -6.73 0.74
N PHE A 88 -4.36 -6.94 1.87
CA PHE A 88 -4.31 -6.04 3.03
C PHE A 88 -3.49 -6.65 4.15
N LYS A 89 -2.52 -5.91 4.67
CA LYS A 89 -1.61 -6.34 5.74
C LYS A 89 -1.03 -5.12 6.46
N ASP A 90 -0.76 -5.25 7.73
CA ASP A 90 -0.32 -4.17 8.61
C ASP A 90 -1.36 -3.02 8.57
N ASN A 91 -0.96 -1.81 8.21
CA ASN A 91 -1.86 -0.69 7.98
C ASN A 91 -2.07 -0.39 6.48
N SER A 92 -1.80 -1.35 5.58
CA SER A 92 -1.74 -1.10 4.14
C SER A 92 -2.48 -2.12 3.29
N GLY A 93 -3.15 -1.64 2.25
CA GLY A 93 -3.52 -2.43 1.08
C GLY A 93 -2.42 -2.35 0.03
N LYS A 94 -1.92 -3.47 -0.47
CA LYS A 94 -0.81 -3.55 -1.43
C LYS A 94 -1.26 -4.18 -2.74
N LEU A 95 -0.83 -3.57 -3.84
CA LEU A 95 -1.10 -4.00 -5.21
C LEU A 95 0.20 -4.05 -6.00
N ALA A 96 0.43 -5.13 -6.76
CA ALA A 96 1.58 -5.28 -7.64
C ALA A 96 1.12 -5.83 -9.00
N VAL A 97 1.22 -5.03 -10.06
CA VAL A 97 0.64 -5.33 -11.37
C VAL A 97 1.56 -4.95 -12.52
N ALA A 98 1.26 -5.41 -13.73
CA ALA A 98 1.85 -4.84 -14.93
C ALA A 98 1.43 -3.37 -15.07
N THR A 99 2.34 -2.50 -15.52
CA THR A 99 2.08 -1.06 -15.67
C THR A 99 0.79 -0.76 -16.45
N ALA A 100 0.54 -1.52 -17.52
CA ALA A 100 -0.66 -1.36 -18.35
C ALA A 100 -1.98 -1.64 -17.61
N SER A 101 -1.95 -2.41 -16.51
CA SER A 101 -3.15 -2.77 -15.72
C SER A 101 -3.35 -1.86 -14.51
N LEU A 102 -2.44 -0.91 -14.24
CA LEU A 102 -2.48 -0.11 -13.02
C LEU A 102 -3.80 0.64 -12.84
N ASP A 103 -4.33 1.25 -13.89
CA ASP A 103 -5.54 2.08 -13.82
C ASP A 103 -6.78 1.27 -13.43
N GLU A 104 -6.94 0.08 -14.01
CA GLU A 104 -8.04 -0.83 -13.72
C GLU A 104 -7.94 -1.40 -12.31
N GLU A 105 -6.79 -1.96 -11.97
CA GLU A 105 -6.56 -2.61 -10.69
C GLU A 105 -6.56 -1.62 -9.51
N LEU A 106 -6.06 -0.40 -9.73
CA LEU A 106 -6.14 0.66 -8.73
C LEU A 106 -7.60 1.11 -8.50
N SER A 107 -8.40 1.16 -9.55
CA SER A 107 -9.85 1.44 -9.45
C SER A 107 -10.57 0.33 -8.68
N GLY A 108 -10.19 -0.94 -8.91
CA GLY A 108 -10.70 -2.10 -8.15
C GLY A 108 -10.31 -2.02 -6.66
N MET A 109 -9.06 -1.68 -6.35
CA MET A 109 -8.60 -1.43 -4.97
C MET A 109 -9.44 -0.32 -4.30
N ALA A 110 -9.63 0.80 -5.00
CA ALA A 110 -10.40 1.93 -4.49
C ALA A 110 -11.86 1.55 -4.21
N ALA A 111 -12.51 0.84 -5.13
CA ALA A 111 -13.88 0.37 -4.96
C ALA A 111 -14.01 -0.56 -3.73
N LEU A 112 -13.05 -1.47 -3.54
CA LEU A 112 -13.04 -2.37 -2.39
C LEU A 112 -12.86 -1.59 -1.08
N ILE A 113 -11.95 -0.62 -1.02
CA ILE A 113 -11.72 0.20 0.17
C ILE A 113 -12.94 1.04 0.52
N GLN A 114 -13.60 1.61 -0.49
CA GLN A 114 -14.73 2.53 -0.31
C GLN A 114 -16.05 1.79 -0.01
N HIS A 115 -16.19 0.55 -0.47
CA HIS A 115 -17.45 -0.19 -0.45
C HIS A 115 -17.30 -1.64 0.05
N ALA A 116 -16.37 -1.87 1.00
CA ALA A 116 -16.16 -3.20 1.56
C ALA A 116 -17.44 -3.76 2.21
N SER A 117 -17.73 -5.02 1.93
CA SER A 117 -18.81 -5.73 2.60
C SER A 117 -18.36 -6.18 3.99
N ILE A 118 -18.65 -5.37 5.02
CA ILE A 118 -18.39 -5.70 6.43
C ILE A 118 -19.65 -6.27 7.06
N ASN A 119 -19.86 -7.56 6.84
CA ASN A 119 -21.00 -8.32 7.34
C ASN A 119 -20.57 -9.41 8.33
N GLN A 120 -21.56 -10.07 8.98
CA GLN A 120 -21.29 -11.09 9.99
C GLN A 120 -20.51 -12.29 9.45
N GLN A 121 -20.75 -12.69 8.20
CA GLN A 121 -20.07 -13.84 7.60
C GLN A 121 -18.58 -13.53 7.36
N ASN A 122 -18.27 -12.39 6.70
CA ASN A 122 -16.90 -11.98 6.44
C ASN A 122 -16.13 -11.75 7.73
N PHE A 123 -16.77 -11.11 8.72
CA PHE A 123 -16.20 -10.90 10.04
C PHE A 123 -15.85 -12.22 10.75
N ASN A 124 -16.79 -13.18 10.81
CA ASN A 124 -16.55 -14.46 11.47
C ASN A 124 -15.42 -15.24 10.79
N THR A 125 -15.43 -15.28 9.45
CA THR A 125 -14.39 -15.97 8.66
C THR A 125 -13.02 -15.33 8.87
N ALA A 126 -12.95 -14.01 8.77
CA ALA A 126 -11.71 -13.26 8.96
C ALA A 126 -11.14 -13.42 10.37
N LYS A 127 -12.00 -13.29 11.40
CA LYS A 127 -11.61 -13.45 12.80
C LYS A 127 -11.09 -14.86 13.09
N ALA A 128 -11.75 -15.89 12.57
CA ALA A 128 -11.31 -17.28 12.76
C ALA A 128 -9.95 -17.55 12.08
N LYS A 129 -9.74 -17.05 10.86
CA LYS A 129 -8.46 -17.16 10.15
C LYS A 129 -7.34 -16.44 10.89
N LEU A 130 -7.58 -15.21 11.37
CA LEU A 130 -6.60 -14.44 12.11
C LEU A 130 -6.21 -15.12 13.42
N LEU A 131 -7.18 -15.63 14.19
CA LEU A 131 -6.91 -16.38 15.41
C LEU A 131 -6.11 -17.67 15.13
N THR A 132 -6.36 -18.34 14.00
CA THR A 132 -5.58 -19.52 13.59
C THR A 132 -4.12 -19.13 13.26
N SER A 133 -3.92 -18.05 12.52
CA SER A 133 -2.58 -17.53 12.20
C SER A 133 -1.79 -17.14 13.46
N LEU A 134 -2.44 -16.48 14.42
CA LEU A 134 -1.82 -16.12 15.70
C LEU A 134 -1.39 -17.36 16.48
N LYS A 135 -2.19 -18.42 16.52
CA LYS A 135 -1.86 -19.70 17.18
C LYS A 135 -0.69 -20.41 16.51
N ALA A 136 -0.68 -20.44 15.19
CA ALA A 136 0.38 -21.06 14.40
C ALA A 136 1.69 -20.24 14.42
N LYS A 137 1.64 -18.97 14.88
CA LYS A 137 2.75 -18.02 14.79
C LYS A 137 3.28 -17.85 13.36
N ASP A 138 2.37 -17.93 12.40
CA ASP A 138 2.70 -17.80 10.96
C ASP A 138 3.16 -16.39 10.58
N TYR A 139 2.96 -15.44 11.50
CA TYR A 139 3.25 -14.03 11.28
C TYR A 139 3.73 -13.38 12.58
N ASP A 140 4.71 -12.46 12.44
CA ASP A 140 5.23 -11.66 13.55
C ASP A 140 4.35 -10.40 13.73
N TYR A 141 3.32 -10.54 14.57
CA TYR A 141 2.45 -9.41 14.93
C TYR A 141 3.07 -8.61 16.08
N ASP A 142 2.66 -7.34 16.20
CA ASP A 142 2.94 -6.56 17.40
C ASP A 142 2.46 -7.32 18.65
N GLN A 143 3.18 -7.21 19.76
CA GLN A 143 2.85 -7.94 21.01
C GLN A 143 1.45 -7.61 21.55
N SER A 144 0.92 -6.42 21.24
CA SER A 144 -0.46 -6.02 21.59
C SER A 144 -1.52 -6.78 20.78
N VAL A 145 -1.13 -7.36 19.61
CA VAL A 145 -2.01 -8.14 18.74
C VAL A 145 -1.88 -9.62 19.08
N ASN A 146 -2.79 -10.12 19.90
CA ASN A 146 -2.79 -11.49 20.40
C ASN A 146 -4.21 -12.09 20.36
N GLU A 147 -4.34 -13.36 20.78
CA GLU A 147 -5.64 -14.05 20.78
C GLU A 147 -6.69 -13.36 21.66
N GLU A 148 -6.29 -12.77 22.77
CA GLU A 148 -7.20 -12.08 23.70
C GLU A 148 -7.72 -10.79 23.06
N SER A 149 -6.81 -9.93 22.53
CA SER A 149 -7.19 -8.67 21.89
C SER A 149 -8.12 -8.92 20.69
N ILE A 150 -7.80 -9.89 19.82
CA ILE A 150 -8.65 -10.22 18.67
C ILE A 150 -9.99 -10.83 19.11
N SER A 151 -9.99 -11.69 20.14
CA SER A 151 -11.24 -12.30 20.64
C SER A 151 -12.20 -11.28 21.23
N ALA A 152 -11.69 -10.22 21.85
CA ALA A 152 -12.47 -9.14 22.43
C ALA A 152 -13.16 -8.23 21.38
N LEU A 153 -12.66 -8.20 20.13
CA LEU A 153 -13.21 -7.35 19.07
C LEU A 153 -14.55 -7.89 18.54
N SER A 154 -15.51 -7.00 18.34
CA SER A 154 -16.82 -7.27 17.77
C SER A 154 -16.96 -6.75 16.33
N LEU A 155 -18.00 -7.20 15.62
CA LEU A 155 -18.35 -6.66 14.30
C LEU A 155 -18.63 -5.15 14.37
N SER A 156 -19.26 -4.67 15.46
CA SER A 156 -19.52 -3.24 15.65
C SER A 156 -18.25 -2.44 15.82
N ASP A 157 -17.20 -2.98 16.46
CA ASP A 157 -15.90 -2.33 16.56
C ASP A 157 -15.25 -2.16 15.18
N VAL A 158 -15.28 -3.21 14.36
CA VAL A 158 -14.73 -3.16 12.99
C VAL A 158 -15.51 -2.16 12.13
N LYS A 159 -16.85 -2.14 12.21
CA LYS A 159 -17.67 -1.16 11.49
C LYS A 159 -17.38 0.27 11.93
N ALA A 160 -17.29 0.50 13.24
CA ALA A 160 -17.01 1.82 13.80
C ALA A 160 -15.59 2.32 13.41
N PHE A 161 -14.61 1.44 13.37
CA PHE A 161 -13.28 1.76 12.91
C PHE A 161 -13.24 2.04 11.40
N TYR A 162 -13.87 1.18 10.60
CA TYR A 162 -13.97 1.36 9.14
C TYR A 162 -14.68 2.66 8.77
N ALA A 163 -15.70 3.07 9.50
CA ALA A 163 -16.41 4.34 9.27
C ALA A 163 -15.53 5.59 9.44
N GLN A 164 -14.38 5.46 10.13
CA GLN A 164 -13.40 6.55 10.27
C GLN A 164 -12.42 6.60 9.11
N VAL A 165 -12.35 5.53 8.27
CA VAL A 165 -11.44 5.49 7.12
C VAL A 165 -11.89 6.52 6.09
N SER A 166 -11.07 7.53 5.86
CA SER A 166 -11.40 8.67 5.01
C SER A 166 -10.19 9.10 4.18
N PRO A 167 -10.39 9.84 3.09
CA PRO A 167 -9.28 10.35 2.28
C PRO A 167 -8.22 11.09 3.08
N GLU A 168 -8.63 11.90 4.05
CA GLU A 168 -7.74 12.75 4.84
C GLU A 168 -6.86 11.98 5.81
N LYS A 169 -7.33 10.79 6.26
CA LYS A 169 -6.62 9.89 7.19
C LYS A 169 -5.83 8.79 6.48
N THR A 170 -5.64 8.94 5.18
CA THR A 170 -5.01 7.92 4.35
C THR A 170 -4.07 8.53 3.32
N TYR A 171 -3.16 7.74 2.81
CA TYR A 171 -2.34 8.12 1.69
C TYR A 171 -2.15 6.96 0.72
N LEU A 172 -1.89 7.29 -0.54
CA LEU A 172 -1.61 6.34 -1.61
C LEU A 172 -0.19 6.57 -2.11
N THR A 173 0.62 5.53 -2.12
CA THR A 173 1.92 5.53 -2.80
C THR A 173 1.78 4.72 -4.09
N ILE A 174 2.21 5.29 -5.22
CA ILE A 174 2.33 4.60 -6.51
C ILE A 174 3.80 4.62 -6.90
N ALA A 175 4.38 3.46 -7.19
CA ALA A 175 5.79 3.33 -7.52
C ALA A 175 6.01 2.34 -8.67
N GLY A 176 7.17 2.43 -9.34
CA GLY A 176 7.57 1.52 -10.39
C GLY A 176 7.60 2.17 -11.77
N ASP A 177 7.39 1.37 -12.81
CA ASP A 177 7.38 1.82 -14.20
C ASP A 177 6.08 2.60 -14.50
N VAL A 178 6.03 3.80 -13.98
CA VAL A 178 4.89 4.71 -14.10
C VAL A 178 5.37 6.12 -14.43
N GLU A 179 4.65 6.81 -15.28
CA GLU A 179 4.84 8.24 -15.51
C GLU A 179 4.00 9.05 -14.52
N LEU A 180 4.58 10.12 -13.97
CA LEU A 180 3.95 10.97 -12.97
C LEU A 180 2.53 11.43 -13.35
N ASN A 181 2.35 11.89 -14.60
CA ASN A 181 1.05 12.39 -15.04
C ASN A 181 0.00 11.28 -15.15
N ASN A 182 0.41 10.09 -15.61
CA ASN A 182 -0.47 8.92 -15.71
C ASN A 182 -0.86 8.44 -14.31
N ALA A 183 0.12 8.32 -13.39
CA ALA A 183 -0.13 7.95 -11.99
C ALA A 183 -1.07 8.95 -11.29
N LYS A 184 -0.92 10.27 -11.55
CA LYS A 184 -1.83 11.31 -11.05
C LYS A 184 -3.25 11.12 -11.58
N ALA A 185 -3.40 10.82 -12.87
CA ALA A 185 -4.70 10.60 -13.50
C ALA A 185 -5.40 9.38 -12.90
N SER A 186 -4.68 8.24 -12.77
CA SER A 186 -5.18 7.00 -12.18
C SER A 186 -5.58 7.19 -10.71
N ALA A 187 -4.76 7.86 -9.89
CA ALA A 187 -5.09 8.17 -8.51
C ALA A 187 -6.34 9.04 -8.39
N LYS A 188 -6.46 10.08 -9.22
CA LYS A 188 -7.63 10.96 -9.26
C LYS A 188 -8.89 10.21 -9.71
N LYS A 189 -8.80 9.34 -10.71
CA LYS A 189 -9.91 8.51 -11.18
C LYS A 189 -10.40 7.56 -10.08
N ALA A 190 -9.48 6.87 -9.41
CA ALA A 190 -9.78 5.85 -8.41
C ALA A 190 -10.32 6.44 -7.10
N PHE A 191 -9.71 7.52 -6.61
CA PHE A 191 -9.97 8.06 -5.27
C PHE A 191 -10.53 9.49 -5.25
N GLY A 192 -10.55 10.21 -6.38
CA GLY A 192 -10.88 11.63 -6.39
C GLY A 192 -12.30 11.98 -5.96
N ASN A 193 -13.25 11.08 -6.14
CA ASN A 193 -14.65 11.22 -5.76
C ASN A 193 -14.98 10.58 -4.40
N TRP A 194 -13.99 9.94 -3.75
CA TRP A 194 -14.20 9.38 -2.43
C TRP A 194 -14.48 10.47 -1.41
N SER A 195 -15.58 10.33 -0.68
CA SER A 195 -15.99 11.27 0.38
C SER A 195 -16.21 10.51 1.68
N THR A 196 -16.04 11.20 2.80
CA THR A 196 -16.25 10.65 4.16
C THR A 196 -17.71 10.20 4.39
N TYR A 197 -18.64 10.72 3.59
CA TYR A 197 -20.07 10.42 3.70
C TYR A 197 -20.48 9.07 3.08
N SER A 198 -19.65 8.47 2.22
CA SER A 198 -19.99 7.21 1.53
C SER A 198 -20.18 6.01 2.47
N HIS A 199 -19.62 6.06 3.68
CA HIS A 199 -19.77 4.99 4.65
C HIS A 199 -21.02 5.12 5.55
N GLN A 200 -21.64 6.30 5.61
CA GLN A 200 -22.84 6.53 6.43
C GLN A 200 -24.14 6.10 5.74
N GLU A 201 -24.25 6.22 4.42
CA GLU A 201 -25.48 5.88 3.70
C GLU A 201 -25.78 4.39 3.67
N SER A 202 -24.79 3.50 3.67
CA SER A 202 -24.99 2.06 3.69
C SER A 202 -25.53 1.52 5.05
N SER A 203 -25.43 2.30 6.12
CA SER A 203 -25.94 1.92 7.44
C SER A 203 -27.40 2.29 7.71
N ILE A 204 -28.00 3.17 6.88
CA ILE A 204 -29.37 3.68 7.06
C ILE A 204 -30.41 2.86 6.26
N LEU A 205 -29.99 2.13 5.23
CA LEU A 205 -30.88 1.33 4.37
C LEU A 205 -31.20 -0.08 4.87
N THR A 206 -30.76 -0.45 6.08
CA THR A 206 -31.07 -1.75 6.72
C THR A 206 -31.85 -1.57 8.02
N LYS A 207 -32.98 -0.86 7.97
CA LYS A 207 -34.05 -0.93 8.97
C LYS A 207 -35.31 -1.52 8.38
#